data_966c13087a09e7e135b0ad63629252f7
#
_entry.id   966c13087a09e7e135b0ad63629252f7
#
_cell.length_a   1.000
_cell.length_b   1.000
_cell.length_c   1.000
_cell.angle_alpha   90.00
_cell.angle_beta   90.00
_cell.angle_gamma   90.00
#
_symmetry.space_group_name_H-M   'P 1'
#
loop_
_entity.id
_entity.type
_entity.pdbx_description
1 polymer ?
#
loop_
_entity_poly.entity_id
_entity_poly.type
_entity_poly.pdbx_seq_one_letter_code
_entity_poly.pdbx_strand_id
1 'polypeptide(L)'
;RLSLVGSEMCIRDSIRTYLRLEHLLRRLSVLVPREQPLDHHYALATMFEIIDVSARPDLKTDLLKDLERQKQILNAYRDNPHISQATLDDIIGQLEGCFTALHEQTGKAGQELLEHDWLSTLRSRFAIPGGTCEFDLPVYHAWQHLPPTRRIADLERWAQSLAPLAEPVYMLLRLLRDASGWQKVAAVRGVFQQNLPQGRTFQLLRLRMDPNTHLVPEMSGNRLLASVRFLETTETGHLKPWAGDVNFEIALS
;
A
#
# COMPACT_ATOMS: atom_id res chain seq x y z
N ARG A 1 14.01 -22.14 3.23
CA ARG A 1 12.94 -21.40 2.54
C ARG A 1 13.65 -20.40 1.64
N LEU A 2 13.62 -20.60 0.31
CA LEU A 2 14.05 -19.60 -0.64
C LEU A 2 13.17 -18.36 -0.43
N SER A 3 13.81 -17.23 -0.11
CA SER A 3 13.14 -15.94 -0.06
C SER A 3 12.81 -15.56 -1.51
N LEU A 4 11.53 -15.47 -1.84
CA LEU A 4 11.10 -15.04 -3.16
C LEU A 4 10.95 -13.52 -3.16
N VAL A 5 11.54 -12.82 -4.12
CA VAL A 5 11.26 -11.39 -4.35
C VAL A 5 9.89 -11.28 -4.97
N GLY A 6 9.00 -10.56 -4.29
CA GLY A 6 7.65 -10.28 -4.77
C GLY A 6 7.54 -8.88 -5.35
N SER A 7 6.88 -8.76 -6.47
CA SER A 7 6.52 -7.48 -7.09
C SER A 7 5.03 -7.45 -7.39
N GLU A 8 4.41 -6.28 -7.24
CA GLU A 8 2.97 -6.10 -7.46
C GLU A 8 2.72 -4.95 -8.42
N MET A 9 1.77 -5.13 -9.32
CA MET A 9 1.31 -4.12 -10.26
C MET A 9 -0.22 -4.05 -10.27
N CYS A 10 -0.74 -2.85 -10.21
CA CYS A 10 -2.17 -2.58 -10.33
C CYS A 10 -2.60 -2.49 -11.79
N ILE A 11 -3.70 -3.15 -12.11
CA ILE A 11 -4.38 -3.03 -13.41
C ILE A 11 -5.44 -1.92 -13.34
N ARG A 12 -5.87 -1.55 -12.13
CA ARG A 12 -6.91 -0.54 -11.86
C ARG A 12 -6.36 0.62 -11.04
N ASP A 13 -6.70 1.86 -11.38
CA ASP A 13 -6.14 3.07 -10.76
C ASP A 13 -6.44 3.19 -9.25
N SER A 14 -7.61 2.73 -8.79
CA SER A 14 -7.93 2.70 -7.34
C SER A 14 -6.94 1.82 -6.57
N ILE A 15 -6.62 0.64 -7.10
CA ILE A 15 -5.66 -0.28 -6.47
C ILE A 15 -4.26 0.31 -6.42
N ARG A 16 -3.86 1.10 -7.43
CA ARG A 16 -2.58 1.84 -7.39
C ARG A 16 -2.51 2.78 -6.20
N THR A 17 -3.61 3.47 -5.92
CA THR A 17 -3.69 4.37 -4.75
C THR A 17 -3.62 3.57 -3.45
N TYR A 18 -4.31 2.42 -3.35
CA TYR A 18 -4.25 1.57 -2.16
C TYR A 18 -2.84 1.00 -1.92
N LEU A 19 -2.14 0.54 -2.95
CA LEU A 19 -0.75 0.09 -2.84
C LEU A 19 0.21 1.20 -2.40
N ARG A 20 0.02 2.43 -2.88
CA ARG A 20 0.79 3.59 -2.43
C ARG A 20 0.53 3.90 -0.96
N LEU A 21 -0.74 3.90 -0.54
CA LEU A 21 -1.10 4.10 0.87
C LEU A 21 -0.52 2.99 1.74
N GLU A 22 -0.65 1.72 1.35
CA GLU A 22 -0.05 0.61 2.10
C GLU A 22 1.46 0.76 2.24
N HIS A 23 2.16 1.15 1.18
CA HIS A 23 3.61 1.41 1.23
C HIS A 23 3.95 2.49 2.25
N LEU A 24 3.22 3.61 2.24
CA LEU A 24 3.42 4.71 3.18
C LEU A 24 3.08 4.30 4.62
N LEU A 25 1.98 3.59 4.82
CA LEU A 25 1.56 3.09 6.13
C LEU A 25 2.58 2.10 6.72
N ARG A 26 3.14 1.21 5.91
CA ARG A 26 4.23 0.31 6.32
C ARG A 26 5.49 1.09 6.68
N ARG A 27 5.86 2.11 5.90
CA ARG A 27 6.99 2.99 6.25
C ARG A 27 6.75 3.67 7.58
N LEU A 28 5.55 4.19 7.80
CA LEU A 28 5.18 4.83 9.06
C LEU A 28 5.29 3.88 10.24
N SER A 29 4.78 2.65 10.12
CA SER A 29 4.84 1.64 11.20
C SER A 29 6.28 1.23 11.58
N VAL A 30 7.23 1.37 10.66
CA VAL A 30 8.66 1.12 10.93
C VAL A 30 9.33 2.32 11.61
N LEU A 31 8.92 3.55 11.25
CA LEU A 31 9.57 4.77 11.73
C LEU A 31 9.10 5.20 13.12
N VAL A 32 7.80 5.05 13.42
CA VAL A 32 7.20 5.51 14.67
C VAL A 32 7.87 4.90 15.92
N PRO A 33 8.12 3.58 16.02
CA PRO A 33 8.69 3.00 17.24
C PRO A 33 10.20 3.26 17.41
N ARG A 34 10.87 3.91 16.45
CA ARG A 34 12.29 4.21 16.55
C ARG A 34 12.53 5.41 17.48
N GLU A 35 13.73 5.49 18.05
CA GLU A 35 14.05 6.50 19.06
C GLU A 35 14.73 7.76 18.50
N GLN A 36 15.28 7.68 17.28
CA GLN A 36 16.06 8.76 16.70
C GLN A 36 15.18 9.93 16.21
N PRO A 37 15.53 11.19 16.50
CA PRO A 37 14.79 12.36 16.03
C PRO A 37 14.62 12.39 14.51
N LEU A 38 15.62 11.91 13.76
CA LEU A 38 15.58 11.86 12.30
C LEU A 38 14.54 10.85 11.79
N ASP A 39 14.39 9.69 12.44
CA ASP A 39 13.34 8.73 12.10
C ASP A 39 11.95 9.34 12.33
N HIS A 40 11.79 10.10 13.41
CA HIS A 40 10.55 10.82 13.72
C HIS A 40 10.26 11.96 12.73
N HIS A 41 11.30 12.63 12.22
CA HIS A 41 11.15 13.59 11.12
C HIS A 41 10.56 12.92 9.88
N TYR A 42 11.10 11.77 9.48
CA TYR A 42 10.56 11.02 8.35
C TYR A 42 9.21 10.37 8.64
N ALA A 43 8.88 10.04 9.89
CA ALA A 43 7.53 9.62 10.27
C ALA A 43 6.51 10.72 10.00
N LEU A 44 6.79 11.96 10.43
CA LEU A 44 5.93 13.13 10.15
C LEU A 44 5.80 13.41 8.65
N ALA A 45 6.92 13.38 7.90
CA ALA A 45 6.92 13.50 6.44
C ALA A 45 6.00 12.44 5.80
N THR A 46 6.09 11.19 6.29
CA THR A 46 5.25 10.08 5.81
C THR A 46 3.77 10.31 6.11
N MET A 47 3.41 10.83 7.29
CA MET A 47 2.01 11.18 7.61
C MET A 47 1.48 12.23 6.64
N PHE A 48 2.27 13.26 6.31
CA PHE A 48 1.86 14.27 5.34
C PHE A 48 1.71 13.70 3.93
N GLU A 49 2.60 12.81 3.49
CA GLU A 49 2.45 12.10 2.21
C GLU A 49 1.16 11.25 2.18
N ILE A 50 0.79 10.57 3.29
CA ILE A 50 -0.47 9.83 3.39
C ILE A 50 -1.66 10.77 3.23
N ILE A 51 -1.63 11.93 3.90
CA ILE A 51 -2.67 12.95 3.80
C ILE A 51 -2.79 13.45 2.35
N ASP A 52 -1.67 13.71 1.66
CA ASP A 52 -1.65 14.20 0.28
C ASP A 52 -2.22 13.16 -0.69
N VAL A 53 -1.84 11.87 -0.54
CA VAL A 53 -2.42 10.78 -1.35
C VAL A 53 -3.91 10.62 -1.06
N SER A 54 -4.34 10.80 0.19
CA SER A 54 -5.73 10.66 0.62
C SER A 54 -6.61 11.86 0.26
N ALA A 55 -6.02 12.99 -0.11
CA ALA A 55 -6.77 14.21 -0.47
C ALA A 55 -7.56 14.08 -1.79
N ARG A 56 -7.40 12.96 -2.53
CA ARG A 56 -8.20 12.69 -3.74
C ARG A 56 -9.69 12.60 -3.37
N PRO A 57 -10.56 13.37 -4.04
CA PRO A 57 -11.98 13.46 -3.67
C PRO A 57 -12.72 12.13 -3.76
N ASP A 58 -12.29 11.24 -4.67
CA ASP A 58 -12.99 9.96 -4.93
C ASP A 58 -12.54 8.83 -4.02
N LEU A 59 -11.44 8.97 -3.27
CA LEU A 59 -10.82 7.87 -2.53
C LEU A 59 -11.77 7.25 -1.49
N LYS A 60 -12.42 8.07 -0.67
CA LYS A 60 -13.40 7.59 0.33
C LYS A 60 -14.54 6.84 -0.33
N THR A 61 -15.07 7.39 -1.42
CA THR A 61 -16.17 6.77 -2.18
C THR A 61 -15.75 5.45 -2.82
N ASP A 62 -14.53 5.39 -3.38
CA ASP A 62 -13.99 4.18 -3.99
C ASP A 62 -13.78 3.08 -2.94
N LEU A 63 -13.20 3.42 -1.78
CA LEU A 63 -13.02 2.48 -0.66
C LEU A 63 -14.37 1.93 -0.17
N LEU A 64 -15.37 2.78 0.06
CA LEU A 64 -16.71 2.34 0.50
C LEU A 64 -17.36 1.40 -0.53
N LYS A 65 -17.27 1.72 -1.83
CA LYS A 65 -17.78 0.86 -2.91
C LYS A 65 -17.05 -0.46 -2.98
N ASP A 66 -15.73 -0.47 -2.82
CA ASP A 66 -14.94 -1.67 -2.89
C ASP A 66 -15.16 -2.57 -1.65
N LEU A 67 -15.34 -2.01 -0.45
CA LEU A 67 -15.72 -2.73 0.76
C LEU A 67 -17.10 -3.42 0.59
N GLU A 68 -18.09 -2.67 0.12
CA GLU A 68 -19.44 -3.22 -0.09
C GLU A 68 -19.43 -4.31 -1.16
N ARG A 69 -18.68 -4.14 -2.24
CA ARG A 69 -18.51 -5.16 -3.28
C ARG A 69 -17.88 -6.44 -2.71
N GLN A 70 -16.82 -6.32 -1.89
CA GLN A 70 -16.20 -7.49 -1.28
C GLN A 70 -17.14 -8.20 -0.32
N LYS A 71 -17.92 -7.46 0.47
CA LYS A 71 -18.96 -8.03 1.34
C LYS A 71 -20.00 -8.81 0.54
N GLN A 72 -20.46 -8.27 -0.61
CA GLN A 72 -21.41 -8.99 -1.47
C GLN A 72 -20.82 -10.29 -2.04
N ILE A 73 -19.56 -10.27 -2.48
CA ILE A 73 -18.85 -11.46 -2.95
C ILE A 73 -18.77 -12.52 -1.85
N LEU A 74 -18.40 -12.12 -0.63
CA LEU A 74 -18.30 -13.05 0.50
C LEU A 74 -19.66 -13.60 0.94
N ASN A 75 -20.71 -12.79 0.95
CA ASN A 75 -22.05 -13.24 1.26
C ASN A 75 -22.56 -14.32 0.28
N ALA A 76 -22.11 -14.33 -0.97
CA ALA A 76 -22.46 -15.38 -1.93
C ALA A 76 -21.88 -16.77 -1.57
N TYR A 77 -20.97 -16.84 -0.61
CA TYR A 77 -20.39 -18.09 -0.11
C TYR A 77 -21.06 -18.62 1.17
N ARG A 78 -22.11 -17.97 1.71
CA ARG A 78 -22.76 -18.36 2.98
C ARG A 78 -23.29 -19.78 3.00
N ASP A 79 -23.78 -20.28 1.88
CA ASP A 79 -24.35 -21.62 1.80
C ASP A 79 -23.36 -22.67 1.27
N ASN A 80 -22.10 -22.35 1.17
CA ASN A 80 -21.09 -23.27 0.67
C ASN A 80 -20.58 -24.18 1.82
N PRO A 81 -20.82 -25.52 1.76
CA PRO A 81 -20.41 -26.43 2.82
C PRO A 81 -18.89 -26.58 2.98
N HIS A 82 -18.10 -26.13 2.00
CA HIS A 82 -16.63 -26.19 2.04
C HIS A 82 -16.00 -24.96 2.70
N ILE A 83 -16.80 -23.99 3.13
CA ILE A 83 -16.30 -22.75 3.75
C ILE A 83 -16.77 -22.68 5.20
N SER A 84 -15.84 -22.39 6.10
CA SER A 84 -16.14 -22.15 7.51
C SER A 84 -17.01 -20.89 7.65
N GLN A 85 -18.26 -21.08 8.07
CA GLN A 85 -19.20 -19.99 8.28
C GLN A 85 -18.70 -19.02 9.36
N ALA A 86 -18.08 -19.52 10.42
CA ALA A 86 -17.53 -18.69 11.48
C ALA A 86 -16.41 -17.75 10.95
N THR A 87 -15.51 -18.26 10.08
CA THR A 87 -14.47 -17.45 9.46
C THR A 87 -15.05 -16.43 8.49
N LEU A 88 -16.08 -16.83 7.74
CA LEU A 88 -16.77 -15.94 6.81
C LEU A 88 -17.47 -14.79 7.54
N ASP A 89 -18.18 -15.08 8.63
CA ASP A 89 -18.85 -14.08 9.44
C ASP A 89 -17.86 -13.11 10.10
N ASP A 90 -16.71 -13.60 10.56
CA ASP A 90 -15.64 -12.75 11.11
C ASP A 90 -15.10 -11.76 10.04
N ILE A 91 -14.81 -12.24 8.84
CA ILE A 91 -14.31 -11.37 7.75
C ILE A 91 -15.38 -10.35 7.32
N ILE A 92 -16.65 -10.77 7.23
CA ILE A 92 -17.75 -9.86 6.89
C ILE A 92 -17.91 -8.80 8.00
N GLY A 93 -17.84 -9.20 9.28
CA GLY A 93 -17.88 -8.28 10.40
C GLY A 93 -16.74 -7.25 10.38
N GLN A 94 -15.51 -7.68 10.03
CA GLN A 94 -14.38 -6.77 9.84
C GLN A 94 -14.62 -5.78 8.69
N LEU A 95 -15.18 -6.22 7.56
CA LEU A 95 -15.55 -5.33 6.44
C LEU A 95 -16.60 -4.30 6.84
N GLU A 96 -17.62 -4.72 7.60
CA GLU A 96 -18.67 -3.83 8.10
C GLU A 96 -18.10 -2.82 9.10
N GLY A 97 -17.21 -3.25 9.99
CA GLY A 97 -16.48 -2.35 10.90
C GLY A 97 -15.66 -1.29 10.14
N CYS A 98 -14.88 -1.72 9.14
CA CYS A 98 -14.14 -0.81 8.27
C CYS A 98 -15.06 0.18 7.52
N PHE A 99 -16.18 -0.32 7.00
CA PHE A 99 -17.15 0.51 6.29
C PHE A 99 -17.74 1.57 7.22
N THR A 100 -18.21 1.17 8.40
CA THR A 100 -18.82 2.08 9.38
C THR A 100 -17.83 3.14 9.85
N ALA A 101 -16.61 2.74 10.26
CA ALA A 101 -15.58 3.67 10.70
C ALA A 101 -15.22 4.70 9.62
N LEU A 102 -15.06 4.24 8.37
CA LEU A 102 -14.76 5.15 7.25
C LEU A 102 -15.95 6.03 6.89
N HIS A 103 -17.19 5.50 6.94
CA HIS A 103 -18.41 6.25 6.62
C HIS A 103 -18.66 7.36 7.63
N GLU A 104 -18.56 7.04 8.92
CA GLU A 104 -18.78 7.98 10.03
C GLU A 104 -17.67 9.01 10.20
N GLN A 105 -16.49 8.75 9.64
CA GLN A 105 -15.40 9.72 9.68
C GLN A 105 -15.83 11.05 9.08
N THR A 106 -15.99 12.06 9.93
CA THR A 106 -16.24 13.44 9.52
C THR A 106 -14.92 14.10 9.11
N GLY A 107 -14.93 14.81 7.99
CA GLY A 107 -13.73 15.48 7.49
C GLY A 107 -12.79 14.57 6.71
N LYS A 108 -11.57 15.05 6.47
CA LYS A 108 -10.52 14.34 5.73
C LYS A 108 -9.68 13.49 6.67
N ALA A 109 -9.11 12.41 6.17
CA ALA A 109 -8.13 11.64 6.93
C ALA A 109 -6.97 12.54 7.39
N GLY A 110 -6.60 12.43 8.68
CA GLY A 110 -5.53 13.24 9.25
C GLY A 110 -5.88 14.72 9.46
N GLN A 111 -7.15 15.08 9.51
CA GLN A 111 -7.56 16.47 9.72
C GLN A 111 -6.98 17.06 11.01
N GLU A 112 -6.90 16.26 12.07
CA GLU A 112 -6.29 16.66 13.35
C GLU A 112 -4.83 17.13 13.17
N LEU A 113 -4.05 16.48 12.28
CA LEU A 113 -2.68 16.92 12.00
C LEU A 113 -2.65 18.25 11.23
N LEU A 114 -3.64 18.48 10.36
CA LEU A 114 -3.72 19.71 9.57
C LEU A 114 -4.16 20.92 10.40
N GLU A 115 -4.95 20.69 11.44
CA GLU A 115 -5.45 21.72 12.36
C GLU A 115 -4.47 21.99 13.52
N HIS A 116 -3.44 21.15 13.68
CA HIS A 116 -2.44 21.33 14.72
C HIS A 116 -1.45 22.44 14.35
N ASP A 117 -1.30 23.44 15.22
CA ASP A 117 -0.60 24.70 14.96
C ASP A 117 0.78 24.54 14.27
N TRP A 118 1.70 23.81 14.93
CA TRP A 118 3.05 23.70 14.38
C TRP A 118 3.18 22.58 13.34
N LEU A 119 2.34 21.55 13.34
CA LEU A 119 2.38 20.49 12.32
C LEU A 119 1.95 21.04 10.95
N SER A 120 0.96 21.91 10.89
CA SER A 120 0.54 22.56 9.65
C SER A 120 1.66 23.44 9.09
N THR A 121 2.38 24.17 9.97
CA THR A 121 3.54 24.97 9.61
C THR A 121 4.68 24.07 9.12
N LEU A 122 5.01 23.00 9.84
CA LEU A 122 6.02 22.03 9.47
C LEU A 122 5.72 21.42 8.08
N ARG A 123 4.47 21.02 7.82
CA ARG A 123 4.05 20.47 6.52
C ARG A 123 4.36 21.42 5.37
N SER A 124 4.07 22.70 5.54
CA SER A 124 4.34 23.69 4.50
C SER A 124 5.84 23.86 4.21
N ARG A 125 6.70 23.60 5.20
CA ARG A 125 8.15 23.72 5.11
C ARG A 125 8.84 22.51 4.51
N PHE A 126 8.22 21.33 4.54
CA PHE A 126 8.79 20.14 3.88
C PHE A 126 9.00 20.31 2.37
N ALA A 127 8.21 21.15 1.71
CA ALA A 127 8.37 21.45 0.29
C ALA A 127 9.56 22.36 -0.02
N ILE A 128 10.17 23.00 1.01
CA ILE A 128 11.26 23.94 0.87
C ILE A 128 12.58 23.22 1.17
N PRO A 129 13.56 23.22 0.28
CA PRO A 129 14.88 22.64 0.56
C PRO A 129 15.51 23.28 1.81
N GLY A 130 15.81 22.45 2.83
CA GLY A 130 16.34 22.95 4.11
C GLY A 130 15.33 23.71 4.98
N GLY A 131 14.06 23.79 4.61
CA GLY A 131 13.02 24.59 5.29
C GLY A 131 12.61 24.08 6.67
N THR A 132 13.18 22.98 7.14
CA THR A 132 12.94 22.42 8.47
C THR A 132 14.08 22.70 9.46
N CYS A 133 14.92 23.70 9.18
CA CYS A 133 15.97 24.11 10.07
C CYS A 133 15.46 24.65 11.41
N GLU A 134 16.27 24.57 12.45
CA GLU A 134 15.95 24.96 13.82
C GLU A 134 15.50 26.42 13.96
N PHE A 135 16.15 27.34 13.22
CA PHE A 135 15.83 28.76 13.23
C PHE A 135 14.49 29.10 12.56
N ASP A 136 14.05 28.26 11.59
CA ASP A 136 12.75 28.42 10.92
C ASP A 136 11.60 27.83 11.73
N LEU A 137 11.84 26.77 12.50
CA LEU A 137 10.84 25.99 13.22
C LEU A 137 11.26 25.68 14.68
N PRO A 138 11.35 26.69 15.54
CA PRO A 138 11.86 26.50 16.91
C PRO A 138 11.00 25.55 17.75
N VAL A 139 9.67 25.53 17.56
CA VAL A 139 8.76 24.61 18.28
C VAL A 139 8.99 23.16 17.86
N TYR A 140 9.16 22.93 16.55
CA TYR A 140 9.49 21.62 16.04
C TYR A 140 10.87 21.13 16.52
N HIS A 141 11.85 22.01 16.53
CA HIS A 141 13.19 21.73 17.04
C HIS A 141 13.13 21.35 18.53
N ALA A 142 12.40 22.11 19.35
CA ALA A 142 12.18 21.77 20.75
C ALA A 142 11.52 20.41 20.94
N TRP A 143 10.52 20.08 20.11
CA TRP A 143 9.87 18.75 20.13
C TRP A 143 10.85 17.62 19.80
N GLN A 144 11.74 17.82 18.82
CA GLN A 144 12.78 16.83 18.47
C GLN A 144 13.74 16.51 19.64
N HIS A 145 13.90 17.41 20.59
CA HIS A 145 14.71 17.24 21.81
C HIS A 145 13.96 16.65 22.99
N LEU A 146 12.66 16.40 22.88
CA LEU A 146 11.92 15.66 23.90
C LEU A 146 12.41 14.21 24.04
N PRO A 147 12.21 13.56 25.19
CA PRO A 147 12.51 12.14 25.34
C PRO A 147 11.83 11.29 24.24
N PRO A 148 12.48 10.23 23.75
CA PRO A 148 11.92 9.36 22.69
C PRO A 148 10.52 8.87 23.01
N THR A 149 10.27 8.44 24.24
CA THR A 149 8.96 7.97 24.70
C THR A 149 7.83 9.00 24.51
N ARG A 150 8.14 10.27 24.71
CA ARG A 150 7.15 11.35 24.51
C ARG A 150 6.87 11.56 23.04
N ARG A 151 7.92 11.59 22.21
CA ARG A 151 7.77 11.75 20.75
C ARG A 151 7.03 10.58 20.11
N ILE A 152 7.33 9.35 20.56
CA ILE A 152 6.61 8.13 20.10
C ILE A 152 5.14 8.24 20.44
N ALA A 153 4.78 8.58 21.68
CA ALA A 153 3.39 8.73 22.09
C ALA A 153 2.63 9.80 21.27
N ASP A 154 3.29 10.91 20.94
CA ASP A 154 2.70 11.94 20.07
C ASP A 154 2.50 11.40 18.63
N LEU A 155 3.49 10.69 18.06
CA LEU A 155 3.40 10.10 16.73
C LEU A 155 2.32 9.02 16.66
N GLU A 156 2.20 8.15 17.66
CA GLU A 156 1.15 7.13 17.75
C GLU A 156 -0.24 7.75 17.78
N ARG A 157 -0.43 8.79 18.60
CA ARG A 157 -1.71 9.54 18.67
C ARG A 157 -2.06 10.13 17.29
N TRP A 158 -1.11 10.78 16.63
CA TRP A 158 -1.34 11.36 15.30
C TRP A 158 -1.58 10.29 14.24
N ALA A 159 -0.83 9.18 14.27
CA ALA A 159 -1.03 8.06 13.35
C ALA A 159 -2.42 7.42 13.52
N GLN A 160 -2.98 7.41 14.74
CA GLN A 160 -4.30 6.85 15.02
C GLN A 160 -5.42 7.61 14.29
N SER A 161 -5.25 8.89 14.01
CA SER A 161 -6.21 9.66 13.20
C SER A 161 -6.30 9.19 11.74
N LEU A 162 -5.32 8.38 11.29
CA LEU A 162 -5.29 7.78 9.96
C LEU A 162 -5.89 6.35 9.92
N ALA A 163 -6.21 5.75 11.07
CA ALA A 163 -6.71 4.38 11.15
C ALA A 163 -7.99 4.13 10.32
N PRO A 164 -9.00 5.01 10.31
CA PRO A 164 -10.20 4.82 9.50
C PRO A 164 -9.93 4.72 7.99
N LEU A 165 -8.80 5.24 7.52
CA LEU A 165 -8.33 5.09 6.14
C LEU A 165 -7.45 3.84 5.98
N ALA A 166 -6.58 3.56 6.96
CA ALA A 166 -5.58 2.51 6.87
C ALA A 166 -6.20 1.10 6.89
N GLU A 167 -7.14 0.86 7.79
CA GLU A 167 -7.78 -0.45 7.96
C GLU A 167 -8.51 -0.94 6.70
N PRO A 168 -9.37 -0.13 6.03
CA PRO A 168 -9.98 -0.52 4.76
C PRO A 168 -8.95 -0.85 3.67
N VAL A 169 -7.88 -0.08 3.56
CA VAL A 169 -6.82 -0.30 2.56
C VAL A 169 -6.15 -1.66 2.78
N TYR A 170 -5.75 -1.97 4.02
CA TYR A 170 -5.14 -3.25 4.35
C TYR A 170 -6.10 -4.42 4.13
N MET A 171 -7.37 -4.26 4.54
CA MET A 171 -8.39 -5.29 4.36
C MET A 171 -8.62 -5.61 2.89
N LEU A 172 -8.85 -4.60 2.06
CA LEU A 172 -9.10 -4.77 0.62
C LEU A 172 -7.91 -5.40 -0.11
N LEU A 173 -6.68 -4.94 0.17
CA LEU A 173 -5.49 -5.51 -0.45
C LEU A 173 -5.23 -6.95 0.01
N ARG A 174 -5.49 -7.28 1.29
CA ARG A 174 -5.42 -8.65 1.80
C ARG A 174 -6.38 -9.55 1.04
N LEU A 175 -7.66 -9.19 0.94
CA LEU A 175 -8.67 -9.97 0.24
C LEU A 175 -8.33 -10.16 -1.25
N LEU A 176 -7.82 -9.11 -1.91
CA LEU A 176 -7.35 -9.22 -3.29
C LEU A 176 -6.20 -10.22 -3.43
N ARG A 177 -5.25 -10.20 -2.50
CA ARG A 177 -4.12 -11.14 -2.52
C ARG A 177 -4.56 -12.57 -2.26
N ASP A 178 -5.52 -12.77 -1.39
CA ASP A 178 -6.04 -14.10 -1.01
C ASP A 178 -6.99 -14.68 -2.08
N ALA A 179 -7.55 -13.84 -2.96
CA ALA A 179 -8.50 -14.25 -4.00
C ALA A 179 -7.88 -15.09 -5.14
N SER A 180 -6.54 -15.16 -5.25
CA SER A 180 -5.87 -15.90 -6.33
C SER A 180 -4.68 -16.70 -5.84
N GLY A 181 -4.57 -17.93 -6.34
CA GLY A 181 -3.42 -18.81 -6.14
C GLY A 181 -2.25 -18.45 -7.05
N TRP A 182 -1.06 -18.92 -6.67
CA TRP A 182 0.15 -18.78 -7.46
C TRP A 182 0.22 -19.82 -8.57
N GLN A 183 0.56 -19.41 -9.79
CA GLN A 183 0.77 -20.25 -10.95
C GLN A 183 2.24 -20.17 -11.38
N LYS A 184 2.87 -21.33 -11.62
CA LYS A 184 4.22 -21.40 -12.15
C LYS A 184 4.17 -21.19 -13.66
N VAL A 185 4.97 -20.26 -14.14
CA VAL A 185 5.05 -19.88 -15.56
C VAL A 185 6.50 -19.64 -15.96
N ALA A 186 6.75 -19.62 -17.27
CA ALA A 186 8.07 -19.31 -17.82
C ALA A 186 7.98 -18.13 -18.79
N ALA A 187 8.92 -17.21 -18.68
CA ALA A 187 9.19 -16.21 -19.70
C ALA A 187 10.18 -16.79 -20.72
N VAL A 188 9.87 -16.70 -21.98
CA VAL A 188 10.76 -17.12 -23.07
C VAL A 188 11.53 -15.90 -23.57
N ARG A 189 12.85 -15.99 -23.58
CA ARG A 189 13.74 -14.87 -23.91
C ARG A 189 13.41 -13.59 -23.14
N GLY A 190 13.19 -13.75 -21.83
CA GLY A 190 12.90 -12.64 -20.93
C GLY A 190 11.51 -12.03 -21.07
N VAL A 191 10.61 -12.60 -21.87
CA VAL A 191 9.26 -12.04 -22.09
C VAL A 191 8.19 -13.08 -21.76
N PHE A 192 7.22 -12.68 -20.97
CA PHE A 192 5.99 -13.43 -20.70
C PHE A 192 4.79 -12.56 -21.06
N GLN A 193 3.82 -13.16 -21.72
CA GLN A 193 2.55 -12.52 -22.05
C GLN A 193 1.40 -13.51 -21.84
N GLN A 194 0.32 -13.04 -21.24
CA GLN A 194 -0.89 -13.82 -21.00
C GLN A 194 -2.12 -13.00 -21.38
N ASN A 195 -2.91 -13.53 -22.31
CA ASN A 195 -4.22 -12.98 -22.61
C ASN A 195 -5.15 -13.19 -21.42
N LEU A 196 -5.86 -12.15 -21.04
CA LEU A 196 -6.83 -12.19 -19.95
C LEU A 196 -8.22 -12.51 -20.50
N PRO A 197 -8.97 -13.43 -19.87
CA PRO A 197 -10.30 -13.80 -20.33
C PRO A 197 -11.26 -12.62 -20.29
N GLN A 198 -12.03 -12.46 -21.35
CA GLN A 198 -13.09 -11.46 -21.43
C GLN A 198 -14.19 -11.75 -20.40
N GLY A 199 -14.77 -10.70 -19.83
CA GLY A 199 -15.83 -10.82 -18.81
C GLY A 199 -15.34 -10.96 -17.37
N ARG A 200 -14.03 -11.16 -17.14
CA ARG A 200 -13.41 -11.12 -15.82
C ARG A 200 -12.52 -9.89 -15.67
N THR A 201 -12.74 -9.14 -14.60
CA THR A 201 -11.91 -7.95 -14.32
C THR A 201 -10.82 -8.32 -13.33
N PHE A 202 -9.56 -8.21 -13.77
CA PHE A 202 -8.41 -8.34 -12.90
C PHE A 202 -8.00 -6.97 -12.38
N GLN A 203 -7.58 -6.92 -11.13
CA GLN A 203 -7.25 -5.68 -10.42
C GLN A 203 -5.79 -5.62 -10.04
N LEU A 204 -5.19 -6.77 -9.71
CA LEU A 204 -3.84 -6.89 -9.20
C LEU A 204 -3.11 -8.03 -9.90
N LEU A 205 -1.92 -7.74 -10.42
CA LEU A 205 -0.95 -8.69 -10.92
C LEU A 205 0.19 -8.79 -9.91
N ARG A 206 0.46 -9.99 -9.42
CA ARG A 206 1.56 -10.28 -8.51
C ARG A 206 2.54 -11.24 -9.15
N LEU A 207 3.82 -11.02 -8.90
CA LEU A 207 4.91 -11.85 -9.36
C LEU A 207 5.82 -12.18 -8.18
N ARG A 208 6.34 -13.40 -8.14
CA ARG A 208 7.45 -13.78 -7.25
C ARG A 208 8.44 -14.68 -7.98
N MET A 209 9.70 -14.47 -7.68
CA MET A 209 10.83 -15.16 -8.31
C MET A 209 11.97 -15.34 -7.32
N ASP A 210 12.95 -16.19 -7.67
CA ASP A 210 14.16 -16.36 -6.89
C ASP A 210 14.98 -15.05 -6.89
N PRO A 211 15.30 -14.49 -5.72
CA PRO A 211 16.10 -13.26 -5.60
C PRO A 211 17.52 -13.41 -6.16
N ASN A 212 18.06 -14.64 -6.21
CA ASN A 212 19.40 -14.89 -6.71
C ASN A 212 19.53 -14.75 -8.25
N THR A 213 18.41 -14.58 -8.95
CA THR A 213 18.47 -14.32 -10.40
C THR A 213 19.00 -12.93 -10.72
N HIS A 214 18.96 -11.98 -9.77
CA HIS A 214 19.33 -10.57 -9.93
C HIS A 214 18.62 -9.88 -11.11
N LEU A 215 17.50 -10.45 -11.58
CA LEU A 215 16.70 -9.87 -12.64
C LEU A 215 15.65 -8.91 -12.10
N VAL A 216 15.35 -7.89 -12.88
CA VAL A 216 14.32 -6.88 -12.59
C VAL A 216 13.09 -7.18 -13.44
N PRO A 217 11.94 -7.57 -12.83
CA PRO A 217 10.71 -7.76 -13.57
C PRO A 217 10.02 -6.41 -13.83
N GLU A 218 9.86 -6.05 -15.07
CA GLU A 218 9.01 -4.95 -15.52
C GLU A 218 7.64 -5.50 -15.88
N MET A 219 6.63 -5.15 -15.10
CA MET A 219 5.27 -5.62 -15.30
C MET A 219 4.42 -4.54 -15.97
N SER A 220 3.58 -4.96 -16.90
CA SER A 220 2.56 -4.12 -17.51
C SER A 220 1.27 -4.92 -17.74
N GLY A 221 0.15 -4.25 -17.79
CA GLY A 221 -1.13 -4.91 -18.02
C GLY A 221 -2.25 -3.95 -18.32
N ASN A 222 -3.24 -4.48 -19.00
CA ASN A 222 -4.51 -3.83 -19.25
C ASN A 222 -5.65 -4.86 -19.13
N ARG A 223 -6.85 -4.52 -19.54
CA ARG A 223 -8.02 -5.40 -19.44
C ARG A 223 -7.92 -6.70 -20.25
N LEU A 224 -7.03 -6.77 -21.24
CA LEU A 224 -6.92 -7.87 -22.20
C LEU A 224 -5.62 -8.66 -22.07
N LEU A 225 -4.56 -8.05 -21.56
CA LEU A 225 -3.22 -8.61 -21.56
C LEU A 225 -2.48 -8.28 -20.28
N ALA A 226 -1.82 -9.28 -19.69
CA ALA A 226 -0.76 -9.13 -18.71
C ALA A 226 0.58 -9.44 -19.36
N SER A 227 1.59 -8.63 -19.14
CA SER A 227 2.94 -8.79 -19.69
C SER A 227 3.99 -8.57 -18.62
N VAL A 228 5.04 -9.41 -18.66
CA VAL A 228 6.23 -9.27 -17.81
C VAL A 228 7.45 -9.31 -18.71
N ARG A 229 8.35 -8.35 -18.54
CA ARG A 229 9.66 -8.31 -19.21
C ARG A 229 10.72 -8.37 -18.12
N PHE A 230 11.71 -9.21 -18.32
CA PHE A 230 12.84 -9.32 -17.41
C PHE A 230 14.02 -8.52 -17.94
N LEU A 231 14.62 -7.74 -17.06
CA LEU A 231 15.77 -6.90 -17.33
C LEU A 231 16.91 -7.34 -16.41
N GLU A 232 18.13 -7.21 -16.89
CA GLU A 232 19.34 -7.35 -16.06
C GLU A 232 20.02 -6.00 -15.89
N THR A 233 20.68 -5.81 -14.76
CA THR A 233 21.48 -4.62 -14.51
C THR A 233 22.90 -4.85 -15.01
N THR A 234 23.41 -3.97 -15.87
CA THR A 234 24.80 -3.98 -16.31
C THR A 234 25.73 -3.50 -15.19
N GLU A 235 27.05 -3.74 -15.33
CA GLU A 235 28.06 -3.24 -14.40
C GLU A 235 28.04 -1.70 -14.24
N THR A 236 27.58 -1.01 -15.28
CA THR A 236 27.42 0.46 -15.29
C THR A 236 26.09 0.93 -14.73
N GLY A 237 25.23 0.02 -14.22
CA GLY A 237 23.94 0.35 -13.63
C GLY A 237 22.79 0.54 -14.63
N HIS A 238 23.04 0.36 -15.93
CA HIS A 238 21.97 0.43 -16.94
C HIS A 238 21.17 -0.89 -16.99
N LEU A 239 19.89 -0.77 -17.27
CA LEU A 239 19.01 -1.92 -17.50
C LEU A 239 19.04 -2.32 -18.98
N LYS A 240 19.22 -3.61 -19.26
CA LYS A 240 19.08 -4.19 -20.59
C LYS A 240 18.12 -5.39 -20.57
N PRO A 241 17.41 -5.68 -21.68
CA PRO A 241 16.55 -6.84 -21.78
C PRO A 241 17.34 -8.14 -21.54
N TRP A 242 16.78 -9.00 -20.69
CA TRP A 242 17.32 -10.36 -20.50
C TRP A 242 16.95 -11.24 -21.70
N ALA A 243 17.92 -11.97 -22.23
CA ALA A 243 17.73 -12.81 -23.41
C ALA A 243 17.48 -14.29 -23.10
N GLY A 244 17.62 -14.70 -21.84
CA GLY A 244 17.41 -16.08 -21.39
C GLY A 244 15.97 -16.34 -20.94
N ASP A 245 15.66 -17.62 -20.70
CA ASP A 245 14.39 -18.04 -20.13
C ASP A 245 14.39 -17.84 -18.61
N VAL A 246 13.21 -17.54 -18.02
CA VAL A 246 13.04 -17.29 -16.59
C VAL A 246 11.81 -18.01 -16.07
N ASN A 247 12.00 -18.86 -15.06
CA ASN A 247 10.89 -19.48 -14.33
C ASN A 247 10.49 -18.57 -13.15
N PHE A 248 9.20 -18.32 -13.01
CA PHE A 248 8.65 -17.49 -11.95
C PHE A 248 7.22 -17.90 -11.62
N GLU A 249 6.63 -17.28 -10.64
CA GLU A 249 5.24 -17.50 -10.28
C GLU A 249 4.46 -16.19 -10.42
N ILE A 250 3.22 -16.32 -10.91
CA ILE A 250 2.29 -15.20 -11.11
C ILE A 250 0.97 -15.47 -10.42
N ALA A 251 0.32 -14.43 -9.93
CA ALA A 251 -1.04 -14.48 -9.42
C ALA A 251 -1.83 -13.27 -9.91
N LEU A 252 -3.03 -13.51 -10.42
CA LEU A 252 -3.94 -12.53 -10.98
C LEU A 252 -5.24 -12.51 -10.18
N SER A 253 -5.61 -11.36 -9.59
CA SER A 253 -6.83 -11.17 -8.80
C SER A 253 -7.61 -9.93 -9.20
#